data_d44a63f1ff8814cfc3a406cd656eb747
#
_entry.id   d44a63f1ff8814cfc3a406cd656eb747
#
_cell.length_a   1.000
_cell.length_b   1.000
_cell.length_c   1.000
_cell.angle_alpha   90.00
_cell.angle_beta   90.00
_cell.angle_gamma   90.00
#
_symmetry.space_group_name_H-M   'P 1'
#
loop_
_entity.id
_entity.type
_entity.pdbx_description
1 polymer ?
#
loop_
_entity_poly.entity_id
_entity_poly.type
_entity_poly.pdbx_seq_one_letter_code
_entity_poly.pdbx_strand_id
1 'polypeptide(L)'
;METQVTLITGTRKGIGKFLAEHYVRKGHEVIGCSRAKPEWALEHYRHFETDVADEKAVRAMFSAVRKDYGRLDHLINNAGIASMNHSLLTPVATVQSILSTNVVGTFLFCREAAKLMQPRRWGRIINFTTVATPLKLEGEAIYAASKAAVRSLTEVLAREFAPFGITVNSVGPTPIETDLIRSVPKERMDRLIARQAFPRMGTFEDVANVTDFYLRPESGFITGQNLYLGGI
;
A
#
# COMPACT_ATOMS: atom_id res chain seq x y z
N MET A 1 -1.27 26.49 6.13
CA MET A 1 -1.85 25.38 5.33
C MET A 1 -2.62 24.48 6.28
N GLU A 2 -3.75 23.95 5.85
CA GLU A 2 -4.55 23.04 6.68
C GLU A 2 -3.80 21.71 6.85
N THR A 3 -3.80 21.13 8.06
CA THR A 3 -3.12 19.87 8.36
C THR A 3 -3.72 18.73 7.52
N GLN A 4 -2.90 17.99 6.80
CA GLN A 4 -3.33 16.89 5.95
C GLN A 4 -3.58 15.63 6.77
N VAL A 5 -4.63 14.88 6.44
CA VAL A 5 -4.98 13.61 7.09
C VAL A 5 -4.58 12.45 6.16
N THR A 6 -3.65 11.62 6.62
CA THR A 6 -3.09 10.49 5.86
C THR A 6 -3.39 9.17 6.54
N LEU A 7 -4.06 8.26 5.82
CA LEU A 7 -4.33 6.91 6.27
C LEU A 7 -3.38 5.91 5.59
N ILE A 8 -2.72 5.08 6.40
CA ILE A 8 -1.75 4.07 5.93
C ILE A 8 -2.15 2.70 6.48
N THR A 9 -2.28 1.71 5.63
CA THR A 9 -2.54 0.34 6.08
C THR A 9 -1.25 -0.45 6.32
N GLY A 10 -1.25 -1.36 7.31
CA GLY A 10 -0.07 -2.20 7.62
C GLY A 10 1.05 -1.46 8.36
N THR A 11 0.71 -0.55 9.28
CA THR A 11 1.67 0.33 9.95
C THR A 11 2.41 -0.27 11.13
N ARG A 12 2.11 -1.52 11.53
CA ARG A 12 2.77 -2.11 12.71
C ARG A 12 4.29 -2.19 12.57
N LYS A 13 4.81 -2.44 11.35
CA LYS A 13 6.25 -2.61 11.06
C LYS A 13 6.58 -2.32 9.60
N GLY A 14 7.88 -2.40 9.25
CA GLY A 14 8.38 -2.29 7.88
C GLY A 14 8.03 -0.97 7.21
N ILE A 15 7.72 -1.02 5.92
CA ILE A 15 7.44 0.16 5.09
C ILE A 15 6.30 1.01 5.68
N GLY A 16 5.22 0.37 6.14
CA GLY A 16 4.07 1.10 6.70
C GLY A 16 4.41 1.88 7.96
N LYS A 17 5.24 1.31 8.86
CA LYS A 17 5.76 2.02 10.03
C LYS A 17 6.61 3.22 9.60
N PHE A 18 7.58 2.99 8.73
CA PHE A 18 8.46 4.05 8.24
C PHE A 18 7.66 5.21 7.60
N LEU A 19 6.67 4.89 6.75
CA LEU A 19 5.83 5.92 6.12
C LEU A 19 4.97 6.67 7.15
N ALA A 20 4.48 5.99 8.21
CA ALA A 20 3.74 6.66 9.28
C ALA A 20 4.63 7.68 9.99
N GLU A 21 5.85 7.29 10.37
CA GLU A 21 6.83 8.20 10.97
C GLU A 21 7.23 9.34 10.03
N HIS A 22 7.40 9.04 8.73
CA HIS A 22 7.75 10.02 7.70
C HIS A 22 6.68 11.10 7.55
N TYR A 23 5.40 10.73 7.46
CA TYR A 23 4.32 11.71 7.29
C TYR A 23 4.00 12.47 8.56
N VAL A 24 4.17 11.88 9.75
CA VAL A 24 4.10 12.66 11.01
C VAL A 24 5.18 13.72 11.05
N ARG A 25 6.44 13.39 10.69
CA ARG A 25 7.52 14.40 10.60
C ARG A 25 7.24 15.50 9.58
N LYS A 26 6.40 15.25 8.59
CA LYS A 26 5.93 16.24 7.60
C LYS A 26 4.73 17.07 8.10
N GLY A 27 4.26 16.85 9.31
CA GLY A 27 3.17 17.61 9.92
C GLY A 27 1.77 17.10 9.55
N HIS A 28 1.64 15.84 9.12
CA HIS A 28 0.34 15.23 8.87
C HIS A 28 -0.26 14.64 10.16
N GLU A 29 -1.58 14.63 10.26
CA GLU A 29 -2.31 13.71 11.12
C GLU A 29 -2.31 12.34 10.45
N VAL A 30 -1.69 11.34 11.07
CA VAL A 30 -1.52 10.02 10.48
C VAL A 30 -2.40 8.99 11.17
N ILE A 31 -3.15 8.26 10.38
CA ILE A 31 -4.00 7.16 10.82
C ILE A 31 -3.39 5.86 10.29
N GLY A 32 -3.14 4.92 11.18
CA GLY A 32 -2.63 3.62 10.82
C GLY A 32 -3.58 2.49 11.18
N CYS A 33 -3.47 1.36 10.49
CA CYS A 33 -4.14 0.14 10.93
C CYS A 33 -3.30 -1.11 10.71
N SER A 34 -3.57 -2.11 11.51
CA SER A 34 -3.09 -3.49 11.39
C SER A 34 -3.87 -4.41 12.31
N ARG A 35 -3.72 -5.73 12.16
CA ARG A 35 -4.43 -6.73 12.97
C ARG A 35 -4.07 -6.73 14.46
N ALA A 36 -2.97 -6.10 14.85
CA ALA A 36 -2.54 -5.96 16.23
C ALA A 36 -1.91 -4.58 16.45
N LYS A 37 -1.91 -4.11 17.70
CA LYS A 37 -1.27 -2.84 18.07
C LYS A 37 0.22 -2.83 17.73
N PRO A 38 0.77 -1.69 17.33
CA PRO A 38 2.22 -1.49 17.24
C PRO A 38 2.83 -1.42 18.67
N GLU A 39 4.10 -1.78 18.78
CA GLU A 39 4.90 -1.63 20.01
C GLU A 39 5.53 -0.23 20.14
N TRP A 40 5.13 0.68 19.27
CA TRP A 40 5.60 2.07 19.20
C TRP A 40 4.42 3.03 19.23
N ALA A 41 4.67 4.23 19.72
CA ALA A 41 3.70 5.33 19.77
C ALA A 41 4.35 6.60 19.21
N LEU A 42 3.55 7.48 18.65
CA LEU A 42 3.99 8.73 18.08
C LEU A 42 2.88 9.76 18.24
N GLU A 43 3.23 11.00 18.56
CA GLU A 43 2.30 12.14 18.54
C GLU A 43 1.79 12.34 17.11
N HIS A 44 0.55 12.79 16.93
CA HIS A 44 -0.12 12.90 15.63
C HIS A 44 -0.28 11.57 14.86
N TYR A 45 -0.21 10.43 15.57
CA TYR A 45 -0.48 9.12 15.02
C TYR A 45 -1.57 8.40 15.82
N ARG A 46 -2.58 7.92 15.11
CA ARG A 46 -3.64 7.09 15.71
C ARG A 46 -3.70 5.72 15.05
N HIS A 47 -3.72 4.67 15.86
CA HIS A 47 -3.79 3.29 15.40
C HIS A 47 -5.16 2.66 15.60
N PHE A 48 -5.61 1.91 14.58
CA PHE A 48 -6.80 1.05 14.65
C PHE A 48 -6.41 -0.41 14.48
N GLU A 49 -6.91 -1.26 15.38
CA GLU A 49 -6.81 -2.71 15.20
C GLU A 49 -7.88 -3.14 14.20
N THR A 50 -7.48 -3.36 12.94
CA THR A 50 -8.38 -3.65 11.83
C THR A 50 -7.74 -4.65 10.89
N ASP A 51 -8.45 -5.75 10.59
CA ASP A 51 -8.11 -6.58 9.44
C ASP A 51 -8.65 -5.89 8.18
N VAL A 52 -7.76 -5.64 7.23
CA VAL A 52 -8.12 -4.96 5.97
C VAL A 52 -9.10 -5.76 5.12
N ALA A 53 -9.19 -7.08 5.32
CA ALA A 53 -10.12 -7.98 4.63
C ALA A 53 -11.50 -8.06 5.29
N ASP A 54 -11.68 -7.54 6.49
CA ASP A 54 -12.99 -7.51 7.18
C ASP A 54 -13.73 -6.22 6.84
N GLU A 55 -14.71 -6.32 5.94
CA GLU A 55 -15.51 -5.18 5.49
C GLU A 55 -16.20 -4.45 6.66
N LYS A 56 -16.70 -5.17 7.66
CA LYS A 56 -17.40 -4.57 8.80
C LYS A 56 -16.43 -3.75 9.65
N ALA A 57 -15.24 -4.30 9.94
CA ALA A 57 -14.20 -3.61 10.67
C ALA A 57 -13.68 -2.38 9.92
N VAL A 58 -13.47 -2.49 8.59
CA VAL A 58 -13.06 -1.37 7.72
C VAL A 58 -14.10 -0.26 7.77
N ARG A 59 -15.38 -0.57 7.59
CA ARG A 59 -16.46 0.44 7.66
C ARG A 59 -16.55 1.11 9.03
N ALA A 60 -16.38 0.37 10.12
CA ALA A 60 -16.36 0.94 11.47
C ALA A 60 -15.18 1.89 11.65
N MET A 61 -13.98 1.50 11.19
CA MET A 61 -12.80 2.37 11.20
C MET A 61 -13.04 3.67 10.41
N PHE A 62 -13.55 3.62 9.19
CA PHE A 62 -13.83 4.81 8.38
C PHE A 62 -14.94 5.68 8.98
N SER A 63 -15.90 5.10 9.69
CA SER A 63 -16.90 5.84 10.47
C SER A 63 -16.25 6.66 11.59
N ALA A 64 -15.29 6.07 12.32
CA ALA A 64 -14.51 6.77 13.34
C ALA A 64 -13.65 7.87 12.72
N VAL A 65 -12.95 7.59 11.60
CA VAL A 65 -12.15 8.59 10.88
C VAL A 65 -13.03 9.79 10.45
N ARG A 66 -14.21 9.53 9.91
CA ARG A 66 -15.17 10.60 9.54
C ARG A 66 -15.58 11.43 10.72
N LYS A 67 -15.89 10.79 11.86
CA LYS A 67 -16.32 11.47 13.08
C LYS A 67 -15.22 12.37 13.65
N ASP A 68 -13.98 11.86 13.67
CA ASP A 68 -12.90 12.50 14.42
C ASP A 68 -12.11 13.52 13.59
N TYR A 69 -12.01 13.31 12.27
CA TYR A 69 -11.25 14.18 11.36
C TYR A 69 -12.12 14.89 10.32
N GLY A 70 -13.31 14.39 10.02
CA GLY A 70 -14.21 14.97 9.01
C GLY A 70 -13.71 14.88 7.56
N ARG A 71 -12.49 14.43 7.35
CA ARG A 71 -11.79 14.40 6.05
C ARG A 71 -10.77 13.26 5.95
N LEU A 72 -10.39 12.97 4.73
CA LEU A 72 -9.20 12.17 4.40
C LEU A 72 -8.58 12.77 3.13
N ASP A 73 -7.29 13.05 3.18
CA ASP A 73 -6.56 13.61 2.04
C ASP A 73 -5.77 12.53 1.29
N HIS A 74 -5.13 11.62 2.03
CA HIS A 74 -4.28 10.59 1.47
C HIS A 74 -4.64 9.20 2.00
N LEU A 75 -4.62 8.22 1.10
CA LEU A 75 -4.68 6.80 1.44
C LEU A 75 -3.45 6.09 0.86
N ILE A 76 -2.74 5.33 1.70
CA ILE A 76 -1.63 4.47 1.28
C ILE A 76 -1.97 3.03 1.65
N ASN A 77 -2.33 2.22 0.66
CA ASN A 77 -2.62 0.80 0.79
C ASN A 77 -1.31 -0.02 0.75
N ASN A 78 -0.63 -0.07 1.90
CA ASN A 78 0.61 -0.82 2.07
C ASN A 78 0.41 -2.23 2.65
N ALA A 79 -0.67 -2.48 3.39
CA ALA A 79 -0.93 -3.81 3.94
C ALA A 79 -0.93 -4.88 2.86
N GLY A 80 -0.22 -5.96 3.12
CA GLY A 80 -0.15 -7.10 2.22
C GLY A 80 0.57 -8.28 2.85
N ILE A 81 0.30 -9.45 2.32
CA ILE A 81 0.97 -10.70 2.68
C ILE A 81 1.51 -11.38 1.43
N ALA A 82 2.60 -12.10 1.59
CA ALA A 82 3.21 -12.91 0.56
C ALA A 82 3.34 -14.37 1.03
N SER A 83 3.44 -15.27 0.08
CA SER A 83 3.78 -16.66 0.33
C SER A 83 4.68 -17.13 -0.81
N MET A 84 5.81 -17.72 -0.46
CA MET A 84 6.75 -18.31 -1.41
C MET A 84 6.59 -19.82 -1.40
N ASN A 85 5.70 -20.34 -2.27
CA ASN A 85 5.45 -21.74 -2.46
C ASN A 85 5.36 -22.07 -3.95
N HIS A 86 5.93 -23.20 -4.34
CA HIS A 86 5.68 -23.75 -5.68
C HIS A 86 4.18 -24.02 -5.86
N SER A 87 3.63 -23.68 -7.04
CA SER A 87 2.18 -23.74 -7.30
C SER A 87 1.54 -25.09 -6.99
N LEU A 88 2.25 -26.20 -7.25
CA LEU A 88 1.78 -27.55 -6.92
C LEU A 88 1.62 -27.81 -5.42
N LEU A 89 2.25 -27.01 -4.57
CA LEU A 89 2.27 -27.16 -3.10
C LEU A 89 1.49 -26.05 -2.39
N THR A 90 0.87 -25.13 -3.13
CA THR A 90 0.18 -23.98 -2.54
C THR A 90 -1.23 -24.38 -2.10
N PRO A 91 -1.54 -24.36 -0.79
CA PRO A 91 -2.89 -24.66 -0.31
C PRO A 91 -3.90 -23.60 -0.76
N VAL A 92 -5.13 -23.99 -1.05
CA VAL A 92 -6.22 -23.05 -1.41
C VAL A 92 -6.48 -22.02 -0.33
N ALA A 93 -6.35 -22.38 0.96
CA ALA A 93 -6.47 -21.43 2.07
C ALA A 93 -5.43 -20.31 1.98
N THR A 94 -4.20 -20.59 1.55
CA THR A 94 -3.16 -19.57 1.29
C THR A 94 -3.57 -18.66 0.14
N VAL A 95 -4.11 -19.23 -0.95
CA VAL A 95 -4.63 -18.45 -2.10
C VAL A 95 -5.71 -17.48 -1.63
N GLN A 96 -6.70 -17.97 -0.90
CA GLN A 96 -7.80 -17.17 -0.37
C GLN A 96 -7.31 -16.05 0.56
N SER A 97 -6.41 -16.36 1.47
CA SER A 97 -5.83 -15.38 2.40
C SER A 97 -5.08 -14.26 1.67
N ILE A 98 -4.26 -14.60 0.66
CA ILE A 98 -3.52 -13.61 -0.13
C ILE A 98 -4.49 -12.72 -0.93
N LEU A 99 -5.48 -13.29 -1.60
CA LEU A 99 -6.45 -12.52 -2.38
C LEU A 99 -7.32 -11.63 -1.48
N SER A 100 -7.80 -12.16 -0.35
CA SER A 100 -8.57 -11.39 0.63
C SER A 100 -7.78 -10.18 1.15
N THR A 101 -6.55 -10.39 1.61
CA THR A 101 -5.75 -9.30 2.18
C THR A 101 -5.32 -8.31 1.10
N ASN A 102 -4.70 -8.81 0.00
CA ASN A 102 -4.04 -7.94 -0.97
C ASN A 102 -5.01 -7.27 -1.94
N VAL A 103 -6.10 -7.94 -2.34
CA VAL A 103 -7.03 -7.43 -3.36
C VAL A 103 -8.29 -6.88 -2.70
N VAL A 104 -9.01 -7.71 -1.94
CA VAL A 104 -10.27 -7.27 -1.30
C VAL A 104 -9.99 -6.15 -0.32
N GLY A 105 -8.97 -6.27 0.53
CA GLY A 105 -8.57 -5.23 1.48
C GLY A 105 -8.25 -3.91 0.79
N THR A 106 -7.43 -3.94 -0.28
CA THR A 106 -7.12 -2.73 -1.06
C THR A 106 -8.38 -2.09 -1.65
N PHE A 107 -9.28 -2.90 -2.22
CA PHE A 107 -10.55 -2.39 -2.76
C PHE A 107 -11.42 -1.74 -1.68
N LEU A 108 -11.59 -2.39 -0.53
CA LEU A 108 -12.42 -1.87 0.57
C LEU A 108 -11.91 -0.50 1.04
N PHE A 109 -10.58 -0.36 1.24
CA PHE A 109 -9.99 0.91 1.65
C PHE A 109 -10.11 1.99 0.57
N CYS A 110 -9.86 1.67 -0.70
CA CYS A 110 -10.06 2.61 -1.81
C CYS A 110 -11.50 3.12 -1.86
N ARG A 111 -12.49 2.21 -1.75
CA ARG A 111 -13.92 2.54 -1.77
C ARG A 111 -14.32 3.47 -0.62
N GLU A 112 -13.94 3.13 0.60
CA GLU A 112 -14.34 3.93 1.77
C GLU A 112 -13.58 5.27 1.83
N ALA A 113 -12.30 5.31 1.41
CA ALA A 113 -11.55 6.55 1.28
C ALA A 113 -12.18 7.49 0.24
N ALA A 114 -12.53 6.98 -0.94
CA ALA A 114 -13.16 7.78 -1.98
C ALA A 114 -14.46 8.44 -1.50
N LYS A 115 -15.28 7.75 -0.69
CA LYS A 115 -16.48 8.34 -0.07
C LYS A 115 -16.19 9.52 0.87
N LEU A 116 -15.03 9.53 1.54
CA LEU A 116 -14.59 10.65 2.38
C LEU A 116 -13.94 11.78 1.57
N MET A 117 -13.27 11.45 0.47
CA MET A 117 -12.57 12.41 -0.40
C MET A 117 -13.52 13.13 -1.36
N GLN A 118 -14.56 12.42 -1.85
CA GLN A 118 -15.49 12.89 -2.86
C GLN A 118 -16.13 14.27 -2.54
N PRO A 119 -16.63 14.54 -1.31
CA PRO A 119 -17.27 15.84 -1.02
C PRO A 119 -16.35 17.05 -1.17
N ARG A 120 -15.06 16.85 -0.93
CA ARG A 120 -14.03 17.90 -1.07
C ARG A 120 -13.44 17.97 -2.48
N ARG A 121 -13.82 17.05 -3.37
CA ARG A 121 -13.27 16.89 -4.72
C ARG A 121 -11.73 16.86 -4.73
N TRP A 122 -11.16 16.20 -3.75
CA TRP A 122 -9.73 16.09 -3.53
C TRP A 122 -9.39 14.77 -2.84
N GLY A 123 -8.38 14.08 -3.34
CA GLY A 123 -7.80 12.89 -2.71
C GLY A 123 -6.62 12.33 -3.49
N ARG A 124 -5.75 11.62 -2.77
CA ARG A 124 -4.60 10.89 -3.32
C ARG A 124 -4.58 9.48 -2.77
N ILE A 125 -4.63 8.49 -3.65
CA ILE A 125 -4.62 7.08 -3.29
C ILE A 125 -3.38 6.43 -3.90
N ILE A 126 -2.60 5.73 -3.08
CA ILE A 126 -1.44 4.95 -3.51
C ILE A 126 -1.64 3.50 -3.09
N ASN A 127 -1.56 2.60 -4.07
CA ASN A 127 -1.61 1.16 -3.86
C ASN A 127 -0.20 0.55 -3.99
N PHE A 128 0.09 -0.48 -3.22
CA PHE A 128 1.35 -1.20 -3.30
C PHE A 128 1.24 -2.42 -4.22
N THR A 129 1.97 -2.39 -5.32
CA THR A 129 2.23 -3.52 -6.23
C THR A 129 3.58 -4.18 -5.87
N THR A 130 4.25 -4.81 -6.81
CA THR A 130 5.56 -5.46 -6.59
C THR A 130 6.30 -5.68 -7.90
N VAL A 131 7.62 -5.64 -7.87
CA VAL A 131 8.49 -6.05 -8.99
C VAL A 131 8.37 -7.54 -9.32
N ALA A 132 7.86 -8.38 -8.41
CA ALA A 132 7.61 -9.79 -8.67
C ALA A 132 6.65 -10.03 -9.84
N THR A 133 5.73 -9.08 -10.11
CA THR A 133 4.78 -9.18 -11.21
C THR A 133 5.46 -9.10 -12.59
N PRO A 134 6.21 -8.04 -12.95
CA PRO A 134 6.91 -7.99 -14.23
C PRO A 134 8.05 -9.00 -14.32
N LEU A 135 8.75 -9.29 -13.22
CA LEU A 135 9.85 -10.26 -13.18
C LEU A 135 9.40 -11.73 -13.22
N LYS A 136 8.10 -12.01 -13.00
CA LYS A 136 7.52 -13.36 -13.03
C LYS A 136 8.30 -14.34 -12.14
N LEU A 137 8.44 -13.97 -10.86
CA LEU A 137 9.26 -14.73 -9.92
C LEU A 137 8.62 -16.09 -9.62
N GLU A 138 9.43 -17.15 -9.77
CA GLU A 138 9.04 -18.52 -9.43
C GLU A 138 8.74 -18.67 -7.93
N GLY A 139 7.70 -19.43 -7.61
CA GLY A 139 7.23 -19.62 -6.23
C GLY A 139 6.34 -18.50 -5.70
N GLU A 140 6.11 -17.43 -6.47
CA GLU A 140 5.29 -16.30 -6.06
C GLU A 140 4.00 -16.15 -6.89
N ALA A 141 3.53 -17.23 -7.53
CA ALA A 141 2.42 -17.18 -8.49
C ALA A 141 1.19 -16.44 -7.94
N ILE A 142 0.71 -16.79 -6.75
CA ILE A 142 -0.49 -16.19 -6.16
C ILE A 142 -0.22 -14.77 -5.66
N TYR A 143 0.95 -14.53 -5.07
CA TYR A 143 1.35 -13.19 -4.66
C TYR A 143 1.45 -12.24 -5.87
N ALA A 144 2.17 -12.63 -6.91
CA ALA A 144 2.30 -11.86 -8.14
C ALA A 144 0.94 -11.62 -8.82
N ALA A 145 0.07 -12.65 -8.88
CA ALA A 145 -1.29 -12.52 -9.42
C ALA A 145 -2.12 -11.51 -8.60
N SER A 146 -2.07 -11.57 -7.26
CA SER A 146 -2.78 -10.62 -6.40
C SER A 146 -2.31 -9.18 -6.64
N LYS A 147 -1.01 -8.96 -6.82
CA LYS A 147 -0.43 -7.63 -7.07
C LYS A 147 -0.66 -7.14 -8.51
N ALA A 148 -0.78 -8.05 -9.49
CA ALA A 148 -1.26 -7.73 -10.83
C ALA A 148 -2.73 -7.27 -10.80
N ALA A 149 -3.58 -7.95 -10.00
CA ALA A 149 -4.97 -7.51 -9.77
C ALA A 149 -5.04 -6.12 -9.14
N VAL A 150 -4.19 -5.82 -8.14
CA VAL A 150 -4.10 -4.47 -7.53
C VAL A 150 -3.69 -3.42 -8.56
N ARG A 151 -2.77 -3.73 -9.48
CA ARG A 151 -2.41 -2.83 -10.58
C ARG A 151 -3.63 -2.53 -11.47
N SER A 152 -4.31 -3.57 -11.95
CA SER A 152 -5.51 -3.41 -12.79
C SER A 152 -6.60 -2.63 -12.05
N LEU A 153 -6.83 -2.93 -10.77
CA LEU A 153 -7.75 -2.18 -9.90
C LEU A 153 -7.37 -0.70 -9.84
N THR A 154 -6.08 -0.36 -9.69
CA THR A 154 -5.58 1.00 -9.68
C THR A 154 -5.94 1.76 -10.97
N GLU A 155 -5.74 1.12 -12.11
CA GLU A 155 -6.00 1.70 -13.44
C GLU A 155 -7.50 1.97 -13.66
N VAL A 156 -8.38 1.08 -13.19
CA VAL A 156 -9.84 1.25 -13.28
C VAL A 156 -10.32 2.33 -12.31
N LEU A 157 -9.93 2.24 -11.02
CA LEU A 157 -10.34 3.21 -10.01
C LEU A 157 -9.84 4.63 -10.32
N ALA A 158 -8.70 4.78 -10.99
CA ALA A 158 -8.21 6.06 -11.46
C ALA A 158 -9.21 6.75 -12.39
N ARG A 159 -9.89 5.99 -13.24
CA ARG A 159 -10.94 6.51 -14.13
C ARG A 159 -12.25 6.81 -13.39
N GLU A 160 -12.67 5.89 -12.53
CA GLU A 160 -13.92 6.04 -11.77
C GLU A 160 -13.88 7.20 -10.77
N PHE A 161 -12.70 7.49 -10.19
CA PHE A 161 -12.56 8.51 -9.15
C PHE A 161 -12.07 9.87 -9.69
N ALA A 162 -11.57 9.94 -10.93
CA ALA A 162 -11.14 11.19 -11.55
C ALA A 162 -12.23 12.28 -11.57
N PRO A 163 -13.54 11.98 -11.83
CA PRO A 163 -14.60 12.98 -11.75
C PRO A 163 -14.74 13.63 -10.37
N PHE A 164 -14.19 13.00 -9.33
CA PHE A 164 -14.21 13.51 -7.96
C PHE A 164 -12.89 14.19 -7.55
N GLY A 165 -11.97 14.45 -8.48
CA GLY A 165 -10.68 15.08 -8.18
C GLY A 165 -9.70 14.17 -7.43
N ILE A 166 -9.94 12.85 -7.44
CA ILE A 166 -9.12 11.85 -6.74
C ILE A 166 -8.19 11.17 -7.73
N THR A 167 -6.89 11.13 -7.45
CA THR A 167 -5.94 10.32 -8.21
C THR A 167 -5.69 8.99 -7.53
N VAL A 168 -5.51 7.93 -8.33
CA VAL A 168 -5.15 6.59 -7.85
C VAL A 168 -3.94 6.11 -8.63
N ASN A 169 -2.83 5.88 -7.92
CA ASN A 169 -1.58 5.40 -8.51
C ASN A 169 -1.05 4.21 -7.71
N SER A 170 -0.02 3.56 -8.22
CA SER A 170 0.63 2.47 -7.51
C SER A 170 2.16 2.54 -7.60
N VAL A 171 2.79 1.99 -6.56
CA VAL A 171 4.23 1.81 -6.48
C VAL A 171 4.54 0.33 -6.29
N GLY A 172 5.48 -0.19 -7.08
CA GLY A 172 5.99 -1.56 -6.99
C GLY A 172 7.42 -1.56 -6.48
N PRO A 173 7.63 -1.70 -5.16
CA PRO A 173 8.97 -1.75 -4.61
C PRO A 173 9.76 -2.96 -5.11
N THR A 174 11.06 -2.79 -5.22
CA THR A 174 12.07 -3.84 -5.23
C THR A 174 12.20 -4.44 -3.81
N PRO A 175 12.95 -5.52 -3.57
CA PRO A 175 13.20 -6.02 -2.23
C PRO A 175 13.75 -4.92 -1.32
N ILE A 176 13.10 -4.75 -0.18
CA ILE A 176 13.51 -3.85 0.91
C ILE A 176 13.67 -4.71 2.15
N GLU A 177 14.70 -4.47 2.94
CA GLU A 177 14.97 -5.24 4.15
C GLU A 177 13.85 -5.10 5.17
N THR A 178 12.96 -6.09 5.16
CA THR A 178 11.78 -6.20 6.03
C THR A 178 11.55 -7.65 6.39
N ASP A 179 10.68 -7.91 7.37
CA ASP A 179 10.28 -9.28 7.72
C ASP A 179 9.70 -10.07 6.56
N LEU A 180 9.11 -9.39 5.58
CA LEU A 180 8.47 -10.02 4.42
C LEU A 180 9.46 -10.84 3.57
N ILE A 181 10.71 -10.40 3.50
CA ILE A 181 11.76 -11.05 2.68
C ILE A 181 12.76 -11.85 3.51
N ARG A 182 12.63 -11.85 4.85
CA ARG A 182 13.61 -12.52 5.74
C ARG A 182 13.75 -14.02 5.49
N SER A 183 12.69 -14.67 5.02
CA SER A 183 12.70 -16.11 4.69
C SER A 183 13.15 -16.42 3.26
N VAL A 184 13.45 -15.41 2.44
CA VAL A 184 13.90 -15.60 1.06
C VAL A 184 15.37 -16.05 1.06
N PRO A 185 15.71 -17.19 0.42
CA PRO A 185 17.11 -17.63 0.32
C PRO A 185 17.98 -16.56 -0.36
N LYS A 186 19.19 -16.36 0.18
CA LYS A 186 20.12 -15.33 -0.31
C LYS A 186 20.38 -15.44 -1.83
N GLU A 187 20.60 -16.64 -2.35
CA GLU A 187 20.84 -16.86 -3.79
C GLU A 187 19.66 -16.41 -4.68
N ARG A 188 18.42 -16.55 -4.20
CA ARG A 188 17.25 -16.04 -4.91
C ARG A 188 17.17 -14.53 -4.85
N MET A 189 17.53 -13.95 -3.70
CA MET A 189 17.61 -12.50 -3.54
C MET A 189 18.66 -11.90 -4.47
N ASP A 190 19.87 -12.47 -4.48
CA ASP A 190 20.96 -12.00 -5.33
C ASP A 190 20.60 -12.06 -6.82
N ARG A 191 19.95 -13.17 -7.25
CA ARG A 191 19.43 -13.30 -8.63
C ARG A 191 18.38 -12.27 -8.99
N LEU A 192 17.50 -11.93 -8.04
CA LEU A 192 16.47 -10.90 -8.26
C LEU A 192 17.14 -9.52 -8.39
N ILE A 193 18.05 -9.20 -7.48
CA ILE A 193 18.78 -7.93 -7.48
C ILE A 193 19.57 -7.75 -8.78
N ALA A 194 20.22 -8.80 -9.26
CA ALA A 194 20.99 -8.77 -10.52
C ALA A 194 20.13 -8.52 -11.78
N ARG A 195 18.81 -8.69 -11.71
CA ARG A 195 17.87 -8.38 -12.81
C ARG A 195 17.41 -6.93 -12.85
N GLN A 196 17.78 -6.13 -11.87
CA GLN A 196 17.47 -4.70 -11.81
C GLN A 196 18.55 -3.90 -12.57
N ALA A 197 18.16 -2.78 -13.18
CA ALA A 197 19.13 -1.86 -13.79
C ALA A 197 20.08 -1.26 -12.72
N PHE A 198 19.53 -0.98 -11.52
CA PHE A 198 20.33 -0.65 -10.34
C PHE A 198 20.38 -1.86 -9.40
N PRO A 199 21.49 -2.65 -9.40
CA PRO A 199 21.56 -3.94 -8.70
C PRO A 199 21.82 -3.77 -7.20
N ARG A 200 20.88 -3.17 -6.49
CA ARG A 200 20.87 -3.04 -5.04
C ARG A 200 19.49 -3.30 -4.46
N MET A 201 19.41 -3.54 -3.17
CA MET A 201 18.15 -3.49 -2.45
C MET A 201 17.60 -2.06 -2.44
N GLY A 202 16.28 -1.93 -2.46
CA GLY A 202 15.62 -0.67 -2.20
C GLY A 202 15.71 -0.27 -0.74
N THR A 203 15.54 1.02 -0.48
CA THR A 203 15.44 1.57 0.86
C THR A 203 14.01 2.06 1.13
N PHE A 204 13.72 2.35 2.38
CA PHE A 204 12.43 2.98 2.73
C PHE A 204 12.31 4.37 2.11
N GLU A 205 13.42 5.09 1.98
CA GLU A 205 13.50 6.43 1.38
C GLU A 205 13.19 6.39 -0.13
N ASP A 206 13.61 5.34 -0.84
CA ASP A 206 13.25 5.15 -2.25
C ASP A 206 11.71 5.07 -2.40
N VAL A 207 11.02 4.39 -1.48
CA VAL A 207 9.57 4.32 -1.47
C VAL A 207 8.94 5.65 -1.08
N ALA A 208 9.46 6.30 -0.03
CA ALA A 208 8.95 7.60 0.43
C ALA A 208 9.03 8.65 -0.68
N ASN A 209 10.11 8.67 -1.44
CA ASN A 209 10.28 9.60 -2.56
C ASN A 209 9.15 9.47 -3.61
N VAL A 210 8.78 8.24 -3.97
CA VAL A 210 7.67 8.02 -4.92
C VAL A 210 6.32 8.33 -4.30
N THR A 211 6.10 7.94 -3.03
CA THR A 211 4.84 8.26 -2.34
C THR A 211 4.69 9.77 -2.19
N ASP A 212 5.74 10.49 -1.82
CA ASP A 212 5.74 11.96 -1.77
C ASP A 212 5.41 12.58 -3.12
N PHE A 213 6.01 12.05 -4.19
CA PHE A 213 5.73 12.52 -5.56
C PHE A 213 4.25 12.38 -5.92
N TYR A 214 3.62 11.24 -5.61
CA TYR A 214 2.21 11.02 -5.93
C TYR A 214 1.25 11.82 -5.04
N LEU A 215 1.61 12.10 -3.77
CA LEU A 215 0.71 12.77 -2.83
C LEU A 215 0.68 14.29 -2.97
N ARG A 216 1.70 14.91 -3.54
CA ARG A 216 1.75 16.38 -3.68
C ARG A 216 0.67 16.92 -4.61
N PRO A 217 0.19 18.16 -4.41
CA PRO A 217 -0.84 18.78 -5.24
C PRO A 217 -0.48 18.84 -6.73
N GLU A 218 0.79 19.12 -7.05
CA GLU A 218 1.30 19.26 -8.42
C GLU A 218 1.20 17.98 -9.25
N SER A 219 1.08 16.81 -8.58
CA SER A 219 0.86 15.52 -9.23
C SER A 219 -0.62 15.25 -9.57
N GLY A 220 -1.49 16.26 -9.51
CA GLY A 220 -2.93 16.12 -9.74
C GLY A 220 -3.35 15.66 -11.13
N PHE A 221 -2.46 15.70 -12.12
CA PHE A 221 -2.71 15.18 -13.47
C PHE A 221 -2.11 13.78 -13.70
N ILE A 222 -1.51 13.18 -12.64
CA ILE A 222 -0.88 11.87 -12.70
C ILE A 222 -1.79 10.88 -11.99
N THR A 223 -2.47 10.01 -12.76
CA THR A 223 -3.38 8.99 -12.25
C THR A 223 -3.33 7.73 -13.11
N GLY A 224 -3.65 6.57 -12.52
CA GLY A 224 -3.59 5.27 -13.21
C GLY A 224 -2.18 4.76 -13.48
N GLN A 225 -1.15 5.38 -12.87
CA GLN A 225 0.23 5.00 -13.12
C GLN A 225 0.71 3.94 -12.13
N ASN A 226 1.59 3.05 -12.61
CA ASN A 226 2.32 2.12 -11.77
C ASN A 226 3.82 2.33 -11.98
N LEU A 227 4.52 2.68 -10.90
CA LEU A 227 5.97 2.90 -10.94
C LEU A 227 6.67 1.74 -10.22
N TYR A 228 7.46 0.97 -10.97
CA TYR A 228 8.36 -0.03 -10.41
C TYR A 228 9.71 0.59 -10.06
N LEU A 229 10.23 0.27 -8.86
CA LEU A 229 11.55 0.71 -8.43
C LEU A 229 12.65 -0.22 -8.95
N GLY A 230 13.88 0.29 -9.05
CA GLY A 230 15.07 -0.49 -9.42
C GLY A 230 15.35 -0.61 -10.93
N GLY A 231 14.44 -0.15 -11.79
CA GLY A 231 14.58 -0.24 -13.25
C GLY A 231 14.36 -1.68 -13.75
N ILE A 232 13.09 -2.06 -13.88
CA ILE A 232 12.63 -3.42 -14.26
C ILE A 232 11.85 -3.34 -15.56
#